data_f14d2d801edc975fa1edc2ede0eb75d1
#
_entry.id   f14d2d801edc975fa1edc2ede0eb75d1
#
_cell.length_a   1.000
_cell.length_b   1.000
_cell.length_c   1.000
_cell.angle_alpha   90.00
_cell.angle_beta   90.00
_cell.angle_gamma   90.00
#
_symmetry.space_group_name_H-M   'P 1'
#
loop_
_entity.id
_entity.type
_entity.pdbx_description
1 polymer ?
#
loop_
_entity_poly.entity_id
_entity_poly.type
_entity_poly.pdbx_seq_one_letter_code
_entity_poly.pdbx_strand_id
1 'polypeptide(L)'
;SDVYKRQAFNYFIENAPAAQNNRAEIRRLEPYCYGQFTEGKHSPNFGRSHVHWLTGTASTVMVGCVEGILGMRPDFYGLKIAPSVPKEWEEFEIEKDFRGSHLHIVVKNPGHAESGCEKLFVNGEQMKDNYIPQEKLTKTTEVELFLS
;
A
#
# COMPACT_ATOMS: atom_id res chain seq x y z
N SER A 1 12.54 9.07 -6.94
CA SER A 1 13.47 8.33 -6.15
C SER A 1 12.92 8.14 -4.74
N ASP A 2 13.65 7.44 -3.88
CA ASP A 2 13.21 6.94 -2.57
C ASP A 2 12.78 8.03 -1.58
N VAL A 3 13.39 9.21 -1.65
CA VAL A 3 12.97 10.37 -0.82
C VAL A 3 11.52 10.75 -1.06
N TYR A 4 11.08 10.80 -2.31
CA TYR A 4 9.68 11.13 -2.63
C TYR A 4 8.70 10.04 -2.25
N LYS A 5 9.11 8.77 -2.36
CA LYS A 5 8.28 7.63 -1.95
C LYS A 5 8.05 7.65 -0.44
N ARG A 6 9.11 7.89 0.34
CA ARG A 6 9.03 8.01 1.79
C ARG A 6 8.18 9.21 2.23
N GLN A 7 8.32 10.35 1.55
CA GLN A 7 7.46 11.51 1.82
C GLN A 7 5.99 11.18 1.56
N ALA A 8 5.69 10.50 0.45
CA ALA A 8 4.33 10.08 0.15
C ALA A 8 3.79 9.12 1.21
N PHE A 9 4.56 8.11 1.61
CA PHE A 9 4.18 7.18 2.68
C PHE A 9 3.91 7.91 4.00
N ASN A 10 4.82 8.77 4.45
CA ASN A 10 4.64 9.53 5.68
C ASN A 10 3.40 10.42 5.60
N TYR A 11 3.16 11.07 4.47
CA TYR A 11 1.97 11.86 4.24
C TYR A 11 0.69 11.02 4.36
N PHE A 12 0.67 9.82 3.80
CA PHE A 12 -0.44 8.89 3.93
C PHE A 12 -0.71 8.52 5.38
N ILE A 13 0.32 8.14 6.12
CA ILE A 13 0.20 7.74 7.53
C ILE A 13 -0.27 8.90 8.40
N GLU A 14 0.31 10.10 8.24
CA GLU A 14 -0.05 11.28 9.02
C GLU A 14 -1.48 11.75 8.76
N ASN A 15 -1.99 11.53 7.56
CA ASN A 15 -3.35 11.91 7.17
C ASN A 15 -4.38 10.77 7.29
N ALA A 16 -3.95 9.58 7.66
CA ALA A 16 -4.86 8.46 7.88
C ALA A 16 -5.88 8.79 9.00
N PRO A 17 -7.14 8.37 8.88
CA PRO A 17 -8.16 8.62 9.90
C PRO A 17 -7.72 8.22 11.31
N ALA A 18 -7.06 7.07 11.45
CA ALA A 18 -6.56 6.59 12.74
C ALA A 18 -5.51 7.53 13.37
N ALA A 19 -4.64 8.15 12.57
CA ALA A 19 -3.65 9.12 13.05
C ALA A 19 -4.28 10.47 13.48
N GLN A 20 -5.51 10.75 13.05
CA GLN A 20 -6.23 11.98 13.37
C GLN A 20 -7.22 11.83 14.54
N ASN A 21 -7.30 10.67 15.18
CA ASN A 21 -8.28 10.36 16.22
C ASN A 21 -8.21 11.29 17.43
N ASN A 22 -7.03 11.64 17.88
CA ASN A 22 -6.81 12.55 19.00
C ASN A 22 -7.06 14.02 18.65
N ARG A 23 -7.50 14.31 17.43
CA ARG A 23 -7.81 15.64 16.93
C ARG A 23 -9.24 15.74 16.40
N ALA A 24 -10.15 14.88 16.87
CA ALA A 24 -11.52 14.77 16.38
C ALA A 24 -12.30 16.10 16.50
N GLU A 25 -12.09 16.86 17.57
CA GLU A 25 -12.73 18.17 17.80
C GLU A 25 -12.29 19.22 16.77
N ILE A 26 -11.10 19.09 16.23
CA ILE A 26 -10.57 19.97 15.16
C ILE A 26 -11.04 19.45 13.81
N ARG A 27 -10.85 18.17 13.56
CA ARG A 27 -11.13 17.52 12.29
C ARG A 27 -12.61 17.49 11.96
N ARG A 28 -13.47 17.26 12.95
CA ARG A 28 -14.95 17.25 12.86
C ARG A 28 -15.51 16.23 11.85
N LEU A 29 -14.83 15.11 11.70
CA LEU A 29 -15.31 13.92 10.99
C LEU A 29 -15.19 12.70 11.90
N GLU A 30 -15.90 11.62 11.53
CA GLU A 30 -15.73 10.34 12.17
C GLU A 30 -14.29 9.85 12.05
N PRO A 31 -13.73 9.21 13.09
CA PRO A 31 -12.31 8.86 13.16
C PRO A 31 -11.84 7.90 12.08
N TYR A 32 -12.73 7.17 11.45
CA TYR A 32 -12.47 6.21 10.38
C TYR A 32 -12.83 6.73 8.98
N CYS A 33 -13.25 8.01 8.87
CA CYS A 33 -13.74 8.57 7.62
C CYS A 33 -12.70 9.47 6.95
N TYR A 34 -12.50 9.29 5.63
CA TYR A 34 -11.73 10.22 4.83
C TYR A 34 -12.58 11.40 4.36
N GLY A 35 -12.07 12.62 4.52
CA GLY A 35 -12.65 13.82 3.92
C GLY A 35 -12.03 14.08 2.54
N GLN A 36 -12.73 14.85 1.72
CA GLN A 36 -12.23 15.27 0.41
C GLN A 36 -11.03 16.20 0.52
N PHE A 37 -11.06 17.10 1.50
CA PHE A 37 -9.96 18.02 1.80
C PHE A 37 -9.94 18.39 3.28
N THR A 38 -8.78 18.86 3.72
CA THR A 38 -8.56 19.38 5.07
C THR A 38 -8.02 20.80 4.94
N GLU A 39 -8.54 21.73 5.75
CA GLU A 39 -8.14 23.12 5.73
C GLU A 39 -6.67 23.28 6.17
N GLY A 40 -5.89 23.99 5.34
CA GLY A 40 -4.47 24.19 5.55
C GLY A 40 -4.15 25.24 6.62
N LYS A 41 -2.85 25.39 6.90
CA LYS A 41 -2.28 26.21 7.99
C LYS A 41 -2.67 27.69 8.00
N HIS A 42 -3.13 28.22 6.87
CA HIS A 42 -3.55 29.63 6.77
C HIS A 42 -5.05 29.85 7.00
N SER A 43 -5.82 28.77 7.17
CA SER A 43 -7.23 28.86 7.48
C SER A 43 -7.46 29.11 8.97
N PRO A 44 -8.49 29.93 9.33
CA PRO A 44 -8.93 30.05 10.72
C PRO A 44 -9.46 28.73 11.31
N ASN A 45 -9.84 27.78 10.45
CA ASN A 45 -10.27 26.44 10.84
C ASN A 45 -9.20 25.38 10.50
N PHE A 46 -7.93 25.68 10.63
CA PHE A 46 -6.83 24.76 10.32
C PHE A 46 -7.05 23.37 10.91
N GLY A 47 -6.95 22.36 10.05
CA GLY A 47 -7.13 20.97 10.42
C GLY A 47 -8.55 20.43 10.26
N ARG A 48 -9.55 21.30 10.03
CA ARG A 48 -10.93 20.87 9.77
C ARG A 48 -11.05 20.19 8.43
N SER A 49 -11.64 19.00 8.41
CA SER A 49 -11.91 18.24 7.18
C SER A 49 -13.35 18.43 6.72
N HIS A 50 -13.57 18.25 5.43
CA HIS A 50 -14.86 18.47 4.79
C HIS A 50 -15.21 17.38 3.79
N VAL A 51 -16.51 17.27 3.47
CA VAL A 51 -17.07 16.37 2.46
C VAL A 51 -16.62 14.92 2.71
N HIS A 52 -17.18 14.32 3.71
CA HIS A 52 -17.07 12.91 4.02
C HIS A 52 -18.21 12.10 3.37
N TRP A 53 -18.06 10.80 3.24
CA TRP A 53 -19.02 9.86 2.64
C TRP A 53 -19.34 10.08 1.15
N LEU A 54 -19.19 11.27 0.63
CA LEU A 54 -19.50 11.66 -0.75
C LEU A 54 -18.23 11.91 -1.60
N THR A 55 -17.10 11.41 -1.14
CA THR A 55 -15.79 11.62 -1.80
C THR A 55 -15.20 10.32 -2.29
N GLY A 56 -14.51 10.35 -3.43
CA GLY A 56 -13.68 9.26 -3.92
C GLY A 56 -12.33 9.09 -3.20
N THR A 57 -12.05 9.90 -2.17
CA THR A 57 -10.76 9.87 -1.46
C THR A 57 -10.47 8.49 -0.87
N ALA A 58 -11.46 7.81 -0.27
CA ALA A 58 -11.27 6.50 0.33
C ALA A 58 -10.83 5.45 -0.69
N SER A 59 -11.46 5.40 -1.86
CA SER A 59 -11.07 4.49 -2.94
C SER A 59 -9.70 4.85 -3.52
N THR A 60 -9.40 6.14 -3.69
CA THR A 60 -8.08 6.60 -4.14
C THR A 60 -6.98 6.21 -3.16
N VAL A 61 -7.21 6.36 -1.86
CA VAL A 61 -6.28 5.93 -0.81
C VAL A 61 -6.08 4.42 -0.85
N MET A 62 -7.15 3.63 -1.00
CA MET A 62 -7.05 2.17 -1.13
C MET A 62 -6.18 1.78 -2.33
N VAL A 63 -6.40 2.37 -3.49
CA VAL A 63 -5.54 2.14 -4.67
C VAL A 63 -4.10 2.57 -4.39
N GLY A 64 -3.89 3.72 -3.76
CA GLY A 64 -2.57 4.19 -3.37
C GLY A 64 -1.84 3.23 -2.42
N CYS A 65 -2.54 2.62 -1.47
CA CYS A 65 -1.95 1.61 -0.58
C CYS A 65 -1.61 0.33 -1.34
N VAL A 66 -2.53 -0.19 -2.12
CA VAL A 66 -2.35 -1.49 -2.81
C VAL A 66 -1.32 -1.37 -3.94
N GLU A 67 -1.46 -0.39 -4.82
CA GLU A 67 -0.60 -0.25 -5.99
C GLU A 67 0.67 0.57 -5.72
N GLY A 68 0.59 1.52 -4.81
CA GLY A 68 1.71 2.41 -4.49
C GLY A 68 2.63 1.86 -3.41
N ILE A 69 2.09 1.48 -2.25
CA ILE A 69 2.88 1.01 -1.10
C ILE A 69 3.18 -0.48 -1.23
N LEU A 70 2.16 -1.32 -1.32
CA LEU A 70 2.34 -2.76 -1.47
C LEU A 70 2.83 -3.16 -2.88
N GLY A 71 2.71 -2.24 -3.83
CA GLY A 71 3.25 -2.41 -5.18
C GLY A 71 2.55 -3.46 -6.03
N MET A 72 1.33 -3.83 -5.68
CA MET A 72 0.56 -4.88 -6.38
C MET A 72 -0.15 -4.26 -7.59
N ARG A 73 0.39 -4.48 -8.77
CA ARG A 73 -0.12 -3.89 -10.02
C ARG A 73 -0.55 -4.98 -10.98
N PRO A 74 -1.86 -5.26 -11.07
CA PRO A 74 -2.39 -6.19 -12.04
C PRO A 74 -2.25 -5.64 -13.46
N ASP A 75 -1.96 -6.51 -14.40
CA ASP A 75 -2.07 -6.24 -15.83
C ASP A 75 -2.84 -7.36 -16.53
N PHE A 76 -2.92 -7.34 -17.85
CA PHE A 76 -3.71 -8.30 -18.60
C PHE A 76 -3.22 -9.74 -18.45
N TYR A 77 -1.93 -9.96 -18.25
CA TYR A 77 -1.29 -11.27 -18.26
C TYR A 77 -0.90 -11.81 -16.88
N GLY A 78 -0.99 -10.99 -15.83
CA GLY A 78 -0.58 -11.42 -14.49
C GLY A 78 -0.58 -10.30 -13.45
N LEU A 79 0.36 -10.39 -12.52
CA LEU A 79 0.52 -9.46 -11.40
C LEU A 79 1.98 -9.06 -11.22
N LYS A 80 2.28 -7.78 -11.35
CA LYS A 80 3.57 -7.22 -10.96
C LYS A 80 3.57 -6.92 -9.47
N ILE A 81 4.66 -7.26 -8.75
CA ILE A 81 4.84 -6.92 -7.34
C ILE A 81 6.11 -6.09 -7.17
N ALA A 82 5.94 -4.83 -6.76
CA ALA A 82 7.04 -3.89 -6.56
C ALA A 82 6.77 -3.01 -5.33
N PRO A 83 6.93 -3.53 -4.10
CA PRO A 83 6.68 -2.79 -2.88
C PRO A 83 7.55 -1.54 -2.76
N SER A 84 7.01 -0.54 -2.07
CA SER A 84 7.70 0.68 -1.70
C SER A 84 7.36 0.99 -0.26
N VAL A 85 8.18 0.49 0.66
CA VAL A 85 7.89 0.40 2.09
C VAL A 85 8.96 1.09 2.92
N PRO A 86 8.67 1.41 4.19
CA PRO A 86 9.70 1.88 5.12
C PRO A 86 10.80 0.83 5.28
N LYS A 87 12.04 1.30 5.36
CA LYS A 87 13.20 0.42 5.58
C LYS A 87 13.17 -0.36 6.91
N GLU A 88 12.37 0.13 7.86
CA GLU A 88 12.17 -0.48 9.16
C GLU A 88 11.28 -1.74 9.11
N TRP A 89 10.59 -1.97 7.97
CA TRP A 89 9.81 -3.19 7.76
C TRP A 89 10.73 -4.32 7.29
N GLU A 90 11.03 -5.23 8.20
CA GLU A 90 11.92 -6.36 7.94
C GLU A 90 11.20 -7.51 7.22
N GLU A 91 9.95 -7.74 7.60
CA GLU A 91 9.08 -8.77 7.01
C GLU A 91 7.61 -8.35 7.16
N PHE A 92 6.79 -8.67 6.17
CA PHE A 92 5.34 -8.52 6.23
C PHE A 92 4.65 -9.47 5.26
N GLU A 93 3.37 -9.73 5.51
CA GLU A 93 2.55 -10.62 4.72
C GLU A 93 1.40 -9.87 4.06
N ILE A 94 0.99 -10.35 2.89
CA ILE A 94 -0.17 -9.85 2.16
C ILE A 94 -1.02 -11.05 1.74
N GLU A 95 -2.28 -11.04 2.12
CA GLU A 95 -3.27 -11.97 1.60
C GLU A 95 -4.18 -11.27 0.60
N LYS A 96 -4.41 -11.87 -0.56
CA LYS A 96 -5.22 -11.27 -1.61
C LYS A 96 -5.81 -12.32 -2.54
N ASP A 97 -7.11 -12.19 -2.80
CA ASP A 97 -7.74 -12.91 -3.89
C ASP A 97 -7.45 -12.22 -5.22
N PHE A 98 -6.94 -12.98 -6.18
CA PHE A 98 -6.61 -12.49 -7.50
C PHE A 98 -6.93 -13.55 -8.57
N ARG A 99 -7.90 -13.27 -9.43
CA ARG A 99 -8.30 -14.13 -10.57
C ARG A 99 -8.59 -15.58 -10.19
N GLY A 100 -9.27 -15.78 -9.06
CA GLY A 100 -9.63 -17.12 -8.59
C GLY A 100 -8.53 -17.85 -7.82
N SER A 101 -7.38 -17.25 -7.67
CA SER A 101 -6.30 -17.71 -6.77
C SER A 101 -6.35 -16.92 -5.46
N HIS A 102 -6.14 -17.59 -4.35
CA HIS A 102 -5.80 -16.98 -3.08
C HIS A 102 -4.29 -16.85 -2.98
N LEU A 103 -3.78 -15.61 -3.01
CA LEU A 103 -2.35 -15.32 -2.89
C LEU A 103 -1.99 -15.12 -1.42
N HIS A 104 -0.99 -15.86 -0.95
CA HIS A 104 -0.28 -15.59 0.29
C HIS A 104 1.14 -15.14 -0.07
N ILE A 105 1.46 -13.87 0.21
CA ILE A 105 2.69 -13.23 -0.21
C ILE A 105 3.48 -12.83 1.02
N VAL A 106 4.66 -13.41 1.21
CA VAL A 106 5.61 -13.05 2.25
C VAL A 106 6.69 -12.17 1.62
N VAL A 107 6.81 -10.96 2.13
CA VAL A 107 7.85 -10.00 1.70
C VAL A 107 8.93 -9.93 2.75
N LYS A 108 10.17 -10.25 2.39
CA LYS A 108 11.35 -10.25 3.26
C LYS A 108 12.29 -9.12 2.87
N ASN A 109 12.74 -8.35 3.85
CA ASN A 109 13.58 -7.16 3.65
C ASN A 109 14.82 -7.16 4.55
N PRO A 110 15.68 -8.17 4.45
CA PRO A 110 16.88 -8.28 5.31
C PRO A 110 17.89 -7.16 5.06
N GLY A 111 17.83 -6.53 3.90
CA GLY A 111 18.71 -5.42 3.51
C GLY A 111 18.20 -4.04 3.89
N HIS A 112 17.03 -3.94 4.54
CA HIS A 112 16.39 -2.66 4.88
C HIS A 112 16.22 -1.74 3.66
N ALA A 113 15.87 -2.32 2.51
CA ALA A 113 15.60 -1.59 1.28
C ALA A 113 14.23 -0.88 1.35
N GLU A 114 14.10 0.27 0.73
CA GLU A 114 12.83 0.99 0.62
C GLU A 114 12.00 0.57 -0.60
N SER A 115 12.64 -0.07 -1.56
CA SER A 115 11.98 -0.61 -2.77
C SER A 115 12.97 -1.50 -3.53
N GLY A 116 12.45 -2.24 -4.46
CA GLY A 116 13.22 -3.15 -5.31
C GLY A 116 12.69 -4.58 -5.20
N CYS A 117 13.27 -5.45 -5.99
CA CYS A 117 13.00 -6.89 -5.93
C CYS A 117 14.28 -7.62 -6.34
N GLU A 118 14.90 -8.26 -5.38
CA GLU A 118 16.08 -9.11 -5.67
C GLU A 118 15.64 -10.45 -6.25
N LYS A 119 14.67 -11.08 -5.59
CA LYS A 119 14.18 -12.42 -5.96
C LYS A 119 12.68 -12.50 -5.69
N LEU A 120 11.99 -13.19 -6.59
CA LEU A 120 10.59 -13.56 -6.47
C LEU A 120 10.45 -15.06 -6.69
N PHE A 121 9.79 -15.76 -5.77
CA PHE A 121 9.44 -17.17 -5.89
C PHE A 121 7.93 -17.31 -5.89
N VAL A 122 7.40 -18.17 -6.75
CA VAL A 122 5.99 -18.54 -6.85
C VAL A 122 5.86 -20.04 -6.71
N ASN A 123 5.21 -20.52 -5.68
CA ASN A 123 5.09 -21.96 -5.35
C ASN A 123 6.47 -22.66 -5.34
N GLY A 124 7.51 -21.98 -4.83
CA GLY A 124 8.89 -22.47 -4.76
C GLY A 124 9.69 -22.33 -6.05
N GLU A 125 9.12 -21.90 -7.17
CA GLU A 125 9.82 -21.65 -8.42
C GLU A 125 10.28 -20.19 -8.51
N GLN A 126 11.54 -19.96 -8.77
CA GLN A 126 12.07 -18.60 -8.94
C GLN A 126 11.62 -17.99 -10.27
N MET A 127 11.04 -16.80 -10.19
CA MET A 127 10.68 -16.01 -11.36
C MET A 127 11.88 -15.22 -11.88
N LYS A 128 11.84 -14.90 -13.16
CA LYS A 128 12.90 -14.11 -13.80
C LYS A 128 12.91 -12.66 -13.34
N ASP A 129 11.70 -12.10 -13.13
CA ASP A 129 11.47 -10.71 -12.77
C ASP A 129 10.49 -10.63 -11.59
N ASN A 130 10.13 -9.44 -11.15
CA ASN A 130 9.13 -9.18 -10.11
C ASN A 130 7.67 -9.33 -10.63
N TYR A 131 7.43 -10.39 -11.41
CA TYR A 131 6.17 -10.62 -12.10
C TYR A 131 5.66 -12.05 -11.94
N ILE A 132 4.39 -12.19 -11.58
CA ILE A 132 3.69 -13.46 -11.47
C ILE A 132 2.81 -13.63 -12.71
N PRO A 133 3.18 -14.49 -13.66
CA PRO A 133 2.34 -14.79 -14.81
C PRO A 133 1.05 -15.50 -14.39
N GLN A 134 -0.05 -15.23 -15.08
CA GLN A 134 -1.36 -15.82 -14.75
C GLN A 134 -1.33 -17.36 -14.76
N GLU A 135 -0.56 -17.97 -15.64
CA GLU A 135 -0.43 -19.44 -15.74
C GLU A 135 0.27 -20.09 -14.54
N LYS A 136 0.93 -19.30 -13.68
CA LYS A 136 1.55 -19.77 -12.44
C LYS A 136 0.59 -19.74 -11.25
N LEU A 137 -0.58 -19.13 -11.42
CA LEU A 137 -1.60 -19.08 -10.38
C LEU A 137 -2.27 -20.44 -10.21
N THR A 138 -2.39 -20.87 -8.96
CA THR A 138 -3.15 -22.08 -8.55
C THR A 138 -4.29 -21.66 -7.64
N LYS A 139 -5.06 -22.60 -7.10
CA LYS A 139 -6.16 -22.27 -6.17
C LYS A 139 -5.64 -21.49 -4.94
N THR A 140 -4.49 -21.91 -4.44
CA THR A 140 -3.72 -21.17 -3.41
C THR A 140 -2.30 -21.03 -3.94
N THR A 141 -1.78 -19.80 -4.00
CA THR A 141 -0.46 -19.50 -4.56
C THR A 141 0.41 -18.87 -3.49
N GLU A 142 1.48 -19.58 -3.14
CA GLU A 142 2.49 -19.09 -2.19
C GLU A 142 3.53 -18.25 -2.92
N VAL A 143 3.79 -17.05 -2.42
CA VAL A 143 4.74 -16.11 -3.02
C VAL A 143 5.73 -15.63 -1.97
N GLU A 144 7.02 -15.73 -2.28
CA GLU A 144 8.07 -15.10 -1.48
C GLU A 144 8.79 -14.04 -2.30
N LEU A 145 8.88 -12.83 -1.77
CA LEU A 145 9.57 -11.71 -2.37
C LEU A 145 10.70 -11.24 -1.46
N PHE A 146 11.89 -11.04 -2.01
CA PHE A 146 13.03 -10.44 -1.32
C PHE A 146 13.30 -9.05 -1.88
N LEU A 147 13.33 -8.04 -1.00
CA LEU A 147 13.70 -6.66 -1.35
C LEU A 147 15.21 -6.47 -1.34
N SER A 148 15.70 -5.59 -2.20
CA SER A 148 17.13 -5.22 -2.30
C SER A 148 17.32 -3.75 -2.66
#